data_82ae31f7763649351d5613b4d1299040
#
_entry.id   82ae31f7763649351d5613b4d1299040
#
_cell.length_a   1.000
_cell.length_b   1.000
_cell.length_c   1.000
_cell.angle_alpha   90.00
_cell.angle_beta   90.00
_cell.angle_gamma   90.00
#
_symmetry.space_group_name_H-M   'P 1'
#
loop_
_entity.id
_entity.type
_entity.pdbx_description
1 polymer ?
#
loop_
_entity_poly.entity_id
_entity_poly.type
_entity_poly.pdbx_seq_one_letter_code
_entity_poly.pdbx_strand_id
1 'polypeptide(L)'
;LIVSAAEESLTLYGLNPENGDQKWKSQADSLEMAYATPVLMKLSPERDDLILPVPGELWGMNPETGKLRWFTKTNITGNVSPSPVLGNGTVYIFGGYPSLRRSAIKVDGKKGELKEEATIWEDNQSSYVPTPVYVNNRLYWASDTGYACCVDAKSGDMLFRERLDARGKGSRGKPFYAGSILAGDKIYAVSRWGGTFVFNA
;
A
#
# COMPACT_ATOMS: atom_id res chain seq x y z
N LEU A 1 12.62 -10.90 9.49
CA LEU A 1 11.58 -11.22 8.50
C LEU A 1 10.21 -10.99 9.13
N ILE A 2 9.30 -10.31 8.41
CA ILE A 2 7.91 -10.12 8.85
C ILE A 2 7.03 -10.94 7.91
N VAL A 3 6.11 -11.70 8.50
CA VAL A 3 5.14 -12.54 7.76
C VAL A 3 3.73 -12.16 8.22
N SER A 4 2.88 -11.82 7.26
CA SER A 4 1.45 -11.63 7.50
C SER A 4 0.71 -12.93 7.22
N ALA A 5 0.07 -13.49 8.24
CA ALA A 5 -0.87 -14.60 8.16
C ALA A 5 -2.26 -14.09 8.59
N ALA A 6 -2.66 -12.98 7.97
CA ALA A 6 -3.85 -12.23 8.33
C ALA A 6 -5.13 -13.05 8.17
N GLU A 7 -5.33 -13.64 6.99
CA GLU A 7 -6.53 -14.44 6.67
C GLU A 7 -6.56 -15.76 7.47
N GLU A 8 -5.41 -16.43 7.63
CA GLU A 8 -5.34 -17.77 8.21
C GLU A 8 -5.43 -17.75 9.74
N SER A 9 -4.90 -16.72 10.38
CA SER A 9 -4.78 -16.71 11.85
C SER A 9 -4.90 -15.34 12.51
N LEU A 10 -5.24 -14.29 11.76
CA LEU A 10 -5.31 -12.90 12.23
C LEU A 10 -4.00 -12.48 12.93
N THR A 11 -2.85 -12.91 12.37
CA THR A 11 -1.57 -12.79 13.06
C THR A 11 -0.48 -12.26 12.14
N LEU A 12 0.37 -11.38 12.69
CA LEU A 12 1.67 -11.01 12.15
C LEU A 12 2.76 -11.73 12.95
N TYR A 13 3.76 -12.24 12.24
CA TYR A 13 4.93 -12.89 12.84
C TYR A 13 6.21 -12.11 12.51
N GLY A 14 7.03 -11.89 13.52
CA GLY A 14 8.44 -11.54 13.36
C GLY A 14 9.29 -12.79 13.51
N LEU A 15 10.00 -13.15 12.46
CA LEU A 15 10.83 -14.36 12.42
C LEU A 15 12.32 -14.00 12.31
N ASN A 16 13.17 -14.85 12.85
CA ASN A 16 14.59 -14.82 12.56
C ASN A 16 14.82 -15.27 11.11
N PRO A 17 15.42 -14.43 10.24
CA PRO A 17 15.60 -14.81 8.82
C PRO A 17 16.60 -15.97 8.61
N GLU A 18 17.47 -16.27 9.57
CA GLU A 18 18.50 -17.29 9.45
C GLU A 18 17.98 -18.71 9.70
N ASN A 19 17.05 -18.84 10.67
CA ASN A 19 16.59 -20.17 11.13
C ASN A 19 15.07 -20.31 11.21
N GLY A 20 14.31 -19.23 10.95
CA GLY A 20 12.85 -19.23 10.98
C GLY A 20 12.23 -19.13 12.38
N ASP A 21 13.02 -19.05 13.44
CA ASP A 21 12.51 -18.97 14.82
C ASP A 21 11.62 -17.74 15.02
N GLN A 22 10.49 -17.95 15.67
CA GLN A 22 9.57 -16.86 16.02
C GLN A 22 10.19 -15.96 17.09
N LYS A 23 10.42 -14.69 16.77
CA LYS A 23 10.84 -13.64 17.71
C LYS A 23 9.66 -13.01 18.43
N TRP A 24 8.58 -12.76 17.69
CA TRP A 24 7.34 -12.22 18.23
C TRP A 24 6.14 -12.58 17.36
N LYS A 25 4.95 -12.45 17.93
CA LYS A 25 3.68 -12.47 17.20
C LYS A 25 2.76 -11.37 17.71
N SER A 26 1.93 -10.82 16.83
CA SER A 26 0.87 -9.86 17.14
C SER A 26 -0.42 -10.34 16.51
N GLN A 27 -1.48 -10.45 17.28
CA GLN A 27 -2.78 -10.94 16.84
C GLN A 27 -3.84 -9.87 17.06
N ALA A 28 -4.69 -9.64 16.06
CA ALA A 28 -5.80 -8.70 16.13
C ALA A 28 -6.85 -9.00 15.07
N ASP A 29 -8.13 -8.84 15.42
CA ASP A 29 -9.27 -9.05 14.51
C ASP A 29 -9.21 -8.09 13.30
N SER A 30 -8.66 -6.88 13.46
CA SER A 30 -8.45 -5.91 12.37
C SER A 30 -7.50 -6.37 11.27
N LEU A 31 -6.80 -7.51 11.46
CA LEU A 31 -5.98 -8.12 10.41
C LEU A 31 -6.80 -8.88 9.36
N GLU A 32 -8.07 -9.17 9.62
CA GLU A 32 -8.97 -9.75 8.63
C GLU A 32 -9.00 -8.86 7.37
N MET A 33 -8.83 -9.45 6.18
CA MET A 33 -8.74 -8.76 4.89
C MET A 33 -7.53 -7.81 4.72
N ALA A 34 -6.51 -7.88 5.56
CA ALA A 34 -5.26 -7.13 5.46
C ALA A 34 -4.20 -7.91 4.66
N TYR A 35 -4.25 -7.84 3.34
CA TYR A 35 -3.35 -8.58 2.43
C TYR A 35 -2.08 -7.81 2.07
N ALA A 36 -1.96 -6.56 2.50
CA ALA A 36 -0.83 -5.70 2.20
C ALA A 36 0.48 -6.24 2.79
N THR A 37 1.57 -6.14 2.05
CA THR A 37 2.90 -6.39 2.61
C THR A 37 3.32 -5.20 3.47
N PRO A 38 3.66 -5.40 4.76
CA PRO A 38 4.15 -4.32 5.61
C PRO A 38 5.47 -3.74 5.09
N VAL A 39 5.69 -2.45 5.29
CA VAL A 39 6.94 -1.77 4.91
C VAL A 39 7.60 -1.08 6.10
N LEU A 40 8.92 -0.98 6.10
CA LEU A 40 9.66 -0.22 7.11
C LEU A 40 9.75 1.24 6.71
N MET A 41 9.38 2.13 7.61
CA MET A 41 9.53 3.57 7.48
C MET A 41 10.54 4.08 8.50
N LYS A 42 11.63 4.67 8.01
CA LYS A 42 12.61 5.32 8.86
C LYS A 42 12.08 6.68 9.34
N LEU A 43 11.91 6.85 10.65
CA LEU A 43 11.44 8.09 11.28
C LEU A 43 12.55 8.91 11.89
N SER A 44 13.61 8.25 12.40
CA SER A 44 14.84 8.89 12.88
C SER A 44 16.02 7.94 12.68
N PRO A 45 17.27 8.37 12.94
CA PRO A 45 18.42 7.47 12.89
C PRO A 45 18.27 6.21 13.78
N GLU A 46 17.55 6.32 14.89
CA GLU A 46 17.38 5.27 15.90
C GLU A 46 16.00 4.63 15.87
N ARG A 47 15.12 5.02 14.92
CA ARG A 47 13.75 4.52 14.91
C ARG A 47 13.23 4.23 13.53
N ASP A 48 12.92 2.97 13.31
CA ASP A 48 12.06 2.49 12.22
C ASP A 48 10.69 2.09 12.78
N ASP A 49 9.64 2.36 12.03
CA ASP A 49 8.31 1.83 12.28
C ASP A 49 7.89 0.90 11.14
N LEU A 50 7.26 -0.22 11.48
CA LEU A 50 6.63 -1.12 10.55
C LEU A 50 5.24 -0.59 10.22
N ILE A 51 5.02 -0.23 8.96
CA ILE A 51 3.77 0.37 8.47
C ILE A 51 2.90 -0.71 7.86
N LEU A 52 1.67 -0.82 8.33
CA LEU A 52 0.69 -1.78 7.83
C LEU A 52 -0.70 -1.13 7.72
N PRO A 53 -1.29 -1.03 6.53
CA PRO A 53 -2.69 -0.69 6.39
C PRO A 53 -3.54 -1.93 6.67
N VAL A 54 -4.56 -1.74 7.49
CA VAL A 54 -5.60 -2.73 7.78
C VAL A 54 -6.97 -2.11 7.46
N PRO A 55 -8.04 -2.89 7.33
CA PRO A 55 -9.38 -2.33 7.13
C PRO A 55 -9.74 -1.29 8.19
N GLY A 56 -9.98 -0.05 7.75
CA GLY A 56 -10.36 1.07 8.61
C GLY A 56 -9.22 1.80 9.32
N GLU A 57 -7.97 1.29 9.27
CA GLU A 57 -6.85 1.91 9.99
C GLU A 57 -5.52 1.80 9.24
N LEU A 58 -4.58 2.70 9.57
CA LEU A 58 -3.16 2.56 9.24
C LEU A 58 -2.40 2.41 10.56
N TRP A 59 -1.59 1.36 10.66
CA TRP A 59 -0.80 1.05 11.84
C TRP A 59 0.68 1.36 11.65
N GLY A 60 1.31 1.91 12.69
CA GLY A 60 2.76 1.98 12.85
C GLY A 60 3.18 1.16 14.06
N MET A 61 3.96 0.12 13.82
CA MET A 61 4.34 -0.88 14.82
C MET A 61 5.84 -0.88 15.07
N ASN A 62 6.24 -1.37 16.21
CA ASN A 62 7.64 -1.65 16.49
C ASN A 62 8.07 -2.92 15.72
N PRO A 63 9.02 -2.84 14.77
CA PRO A 63 9.42 -4.00 13.96
C PRO A 63 10.13 -5.11 14.77
N GLU A 64 10.70 -4.78 15.93
CA GLU A 64 11.42 -5.74 16.78
C GLU A 64 10.53 -6.51 17.74
N THR A 65 9.37 -5.94 18.08
CA THR A 65 8.47 -6.51 19.12
C THR A 65 7.06 -6.77 18.65
N GLY A 66 6.68 -6.29 17.45
CA GLY A 66 5.33 -6.36 16.91
C GLY A 66 4.29 -5.51 17.66
N LYS A 67 4.70 -4.68 18.62
CA LYS A 67 3.78 -3.83 19.38
C LYS A 67 3.35 -2.60 18.60
N LEU A 68 2.05 -2.31 18.62
CA LEU A 68 1.49 -1.08 18.05
C LEU A 68 2.09 0.14 18.79
N ARG A 69 2.57 1.11 18.03
CA ARG A 69 3.09 2.39 18.52
C ARG A 69 2.11 3.52 18.30
N TRP A 70 1.49 3.54 17.14
CA TRP A 70 0.48 4.52 16.73
C TRP A 70 -0.46 3.93 15.67
N PHE A 71 -1.60 4.55 15.53
CA PHE A 71 -2.55 4.26 14.45
C PHE A 71 -3.29 5.53 14.04
N THR A 72 -3.93 5.50 12.90
CA THR A 72 -4.91 6.49 12.47
C THR A 72 -6.07 5.81 11.76
N LYS A 73 -7.27 6.35 11.92
CA LYS A 73 -8.45 5.89 11.21
C LYS A 73 -8.39 6.27 9.74
N THR A 74 -8.94 5.43 8.89
CA THR A 74 -9.03 5.66 7.45
C THR A 74 -10.39 5.21 6.93
N ASN A 75 -10.80 5.74 5.77
CA ASN A 75 -12.00 5.27 5.07
C ASN A 75 -11.71 4.12 4.09
N ILE A 76 -10.53 3.49 4.19
CA ILE A 76 -10.16 2.31 3.40
C ILE A 76 -10.65 1.06 4.15
N THR A 77 -11.83 0.60 3.81
CA THR A 77 -12.50 -0.56 4.43
C THR A 77 -12.57 -1.74 3.45
N GLY A 78 -12.87 -2.95 3.93
CA GLY A 78 -12.86 -4.17 3.11
C GLY A 78 -11.44 -4.61 2.77
N ASN A 79 -11.23 -5.24 1.60
CA ASN A 79 -9.92 -5.80 1.25
C ASN A 79 -8.85 -4.72 1.04
N VAL A 80 -7.76 -4.79 1.79
CA VAL A 80 -6.59 -3.92 1.68
C VAL A 80 -5.42 -4.73 1.14
N SER A 81 -5.21 -4.70 -0.18
CA SER A 81 -4.20 -5.53 -0.85
C SER A 81 -2.93 -4.78 -1.26
N PRO A 82 -2.98 -3.53 -1.78
CA PRO A 82 -1.78 -2.80 -2.13
C PRO A 82 -0.91 -2.53 -0.90
N SER A 83 0.39 -2.73 -1.05
CA SER A 83 1.36 -2.36 -0.02
C SER A 83 1.40 -0.83 0.16
N PRO A 84 1.66 -0.32 1.37
CA PRO A 84 1.84 1.11 1.57
C PRO A 84 3.08 1.61 0.82
N VAL A 85 3.00 2.83 0.31
CA VAL A 85 4.08 3.49 -0.41
C VAL A 85 4.58 4.67 0.41
N LEU A 86 5.89 4.84 0.48
CA LEU A 86 6.52 5.88 1.30
C LEU A 86 7.12 6.99 0.43
N GLY A 87 6.94 8.23 0.83
CA GLY A 87 7.58 9.38 0.19
C GLY A 87 7.55 10.62 1.08
N ASN A 88 8.71 11.25 1.30
CA ASN A 88 8.84 12.53 2.02
C ASN A 88 8.12 12.59 3.38
N GLY A 89 8.24 11.53 4.20
CA GLY A 89 7.59 11.44 5.51
C GLY A 89 6.06 11.26 5.43
N THR A 90 5.55 10.85 4.29
CA THR A 90 4.14 10.56 4.03
C THR A 90 3.98 9.09 3.67
N VAL A 91 2.93 8.47 4.18
CA VAL A 91 2.47 7.12 3.82
C VAL A 91 1.28 7.26 2.88
N TYR A 92 1.40 6.66 1.69
CA TYR A 92 0.31 6.57 0.73
C TYR A 92 -0.28 5.17 0.78
N ILE A 93 -1.57 5.07 0.99
CA ILE A 93 -2.31 3.81 1.07
C ILE A 93 -3.43 3.76 0.05
N PHE A 94 -3.63 2.58 -0.51
CA PHE A 94 -4.64 2.28 -1.53
C PHE A 94 -5.38 1.01 -1.12
N GLY A 95 -6.62 0.82 -1.60
CA GLY A 95 -7.37 -0.41 -1.34
C GLY A 95 -8.84 -0.18 -1.05
N GLY A 96 -9.43 -1.06 -0.22
CA GLY A 96 -10.80 -0.93 0.27
C GLY A 96 -11.85 -1.55 -0.65
N TYR A 97 -11.51 -2.61 -1.41
CA TYR A 97 -12.51 -3.28 -2.24
C TYR A 97 -13.70 -3.81 -1.39
N PRO A 98 -14.97 -3.59 -1.83
CA PRO A 98 -15.38 -3.04 -3.13
C PRO A 98 -15.39 -1.50 -3.23
N SER A 99 -15.32 -0.76 -2.13
CA SER A 99 -15.38 0.71 -2.09
C SER A 99 -13.98 1.31 -2.07
N LEU A 100 -13.29 1.27 -3.22
CA LEU A 100 -11.89 1.70 -3.33
C LEU A 100 -11.66 3.13 -2.84
N ARG A 101 -10.60 3.29 -2.06
CA ARG A 101 -10.10 4.58 -1.55
C ARG A 101 -8.58 4.64 -1.65
N ARG A 102 -8.04 5.85 -1.61
CA ARG A 102 -6.62 6.13 -1.43
C ARG A 102 -6.45 7.33 -0.52
N SER A 103 -5.41 7.33 0.29
CA SER A 103 -5.14 8.41 1.23
C SER A 103 -3.65 8.68 1.33
N ALA A 104 -3.27 9.92 1.63
CA ALA A 104 -1.94 10.32 2.02
C ALA A 104 -1.95 10.75 3.49
N ILE A 105 -1.09 10.12 4.29
CA ILE A 105 -1.05 10.31 5.74
C ILE A 105 0.34 10.76 6.14
N LYS A 106 0.43 11.93 6.78
CA LYS A 106 1.67 12.46 7.34
C LYS A 106 1.99 11.75 8.64
N VAL A 107 3.19 11.17 8.73
CA VAL A 107 3.67 10.50 9.94
C VAL A 107 4.73 11.36 10.61
N ASP A 108 4.45 11.80 11.83
CA ASP A 108 5.34 12.67 12.62
C ASP A 108 6.08 11.93 13.76
N GLY A 109 5.90 10.62 13.86
CA GLY A 109 6.53 9.77 14.86
C GLY A 109 5.91 9.83 16.26
N LYS A 110 4.81 10.53 16.47
CA LYS A 110 4.08 10.51 17.73
C LYS A 110 3.50 9.12 18.01
N LYS A 111 3.25 8.83 19.28
CA LYS A 111 2.62 7.58 19.71
C LYS A 111 1.12 7.77 19.95
N GLY A 112 0.38 6.67 19.90
CA GLY A 112 -1.07 6.66 20.12
C GLY A 112 -1.84 6.96 18.83
N GLU A 113 -3.08 7.43 18.97
CA GLU A 113 -3.91 7.79 17.82
C GLU A 113 -3.42 9.10 17.19
N LEU A 114 -3.13 9.07 15.88
CA LEU A 114 -2.83 10.30 15.14
C LEU A 114 -4.13 11.07 14.92
N LYS A 115 -4.02 12.38 14.98
CA LYS A 115 -5.17 13.25 14.75
C LYS A 115 -5.60 13.25 13.27
N GLU A 116 -6.83 13.66 13.01
CA GLU A 116 -7.42 13.74 11.66
C GLU A 116 -6.57 14.59 10.69
N GLU A 117 -5.92 15.65 11.19
CA GLU A 117 -5.04 16.50 10.40
C GLU A 117 -3.78 15.79 9.86
N ALA A 118 -3.51 14.56 10.32
CA ALA A 118 -2.48 13.71 9.72
C ALA A 118 -2.86 13.26 8.30
N THR A 119 -4.14 13.16 7.97
CA THR A 119 -4.63 12.88 6.61
C THR A 119 -4.51 14.14 5.77
N ILE A 120 -3.57 14.13 4.80
CA ILE A 120 -3.30 15.25 3.89
C ILE A 120 -4.39 15.35 2.84
N TRP A 121 -4.74 14.23 2.24
CA TRP A 121 -5.82 14.09 1.26
C TRP A 121 -6.35 12.67 1.21
N GLU A 122 -7.58 12.53 0.72
CA GLU A 122 -8.26 11.27 0.46
C GLU A 122 -9.09 11.36 -0.82
N ASP A 123 -9.17 10.25 -1.58
CA ASP A 123 -9.92 10.18 -2.84
C ASP A 123 -10.41 8.74 -3.09
N ASN A 124 -11.37 8.59 -4.01
CA ASN A 124 -11.97 7.32 -4.41
C ASN A 124 -11.40 6.72 -5.70
N GLN A 125 -10.49 7.39 -6.39
CA GLN A 125 -9.82 6.88 -7.59
C GLN A 125 -8.58 6.08 -7.19
N SER A 126 -8.75 4.83 -6.85
CA SER A 126 -7.73 3.97 -6.25
C SER A 126 -7.43 2.72 -7.07
N SER A 127 -6.72 1.78 -6.48
CA SER A 127 -6.38 0.47 -7.02
C SER A 127 -6.85 -0.63 -6.07
N TYR A 128 -7.33 -1.75 -6.62
CA TYR A 128 -7.73 -2.90 -5.81
C TYR A 128 -6.54 -3.70 -5.30
N VAL A 129 -5.65 -4.13 -6.22
CA VAL A 129 -4.49 -4.96 -5.89
C VAL A 129 -3.16 -4.30 -6.28
N PRO A 130 -3.00 -3.68 -7.49
CA PRO A 130 -1.72 -3.13 -7.88
C PRO A 130 -1.21 -2.06 -6.91
N THR A 131 0.01 -2.26 -6.39
CA THR A 131 0.72 -1.28 -5.58
C THR A 131 1.27 -0.17 -6.47
N PRO A 132 1.08 1.13 -6.13
CA PRO A 132 1.67 2.25 -6.84
C PRO A 132 3.18 2.34 -6.67
N VAL A 133 3.82 3.12 -7.54
CA VAL A 133 5.23 3.53 -7.44
C VAL A 133 5.29 5.02 -7.14
N TYR A 134 6.08 5.40 -6.12
CA TYR A 134 6.38 6.80 -5.83
C TYR A 134 7.71 7.21 -6.47
N VAL A 135 7.67 8.26 -7.28
CA VAL A 135 8.86 8.88 -7.88
C VAL A 135 8.59 10.36 -8.18
N ASN A 136 9.56 11.22 -7.89
CA ASN A 136 9.53 12.66 -8.20
C ASN A 136 8.22 13.36 -7.74
N ASN A 137 7.78 13.11 -6.50
CA ASN A 137 6.53 13.63 -5.92
C ASN A 137 5.26 13.22 -6.69
N ARG A 138 5.28 12.09 -7.36
CA ARG A 138 4.13 11.51 -8.07
C ARG A 138 3.94 10.06 -7.69
N LEU A 139 2.70 9.59 -7.80
CA LEU A 139 2.33 8.19 -7.66
C LEU A 139 1.82 7.67 -8.99
N TYR A 140 2.40 6.56 -9.46
CA TYR A 140 2.05 5.91 -10.72
C TYR A 140 1.55 4.50 -10.47
N TRP A 141 0.50 4.09 -11.17
CA TRP A 141 0.04 2.70 -11.15
C TRP A 141 -0.73 2.34 -12.42
N ALA A 142 -0.78 1.05 -12.73
CA ALA A 142 -1.77 0.50 -13.65
C ALA A 142 -2.94 -0.01 -12.81
N SER A 143 -4.11 0.60 -12.96
CA SER A 143 -5.29 0.21 -12.18
C SER A 143 -5.79 -1.17 -12.59
N ASP A 144 -6.40 -1.89 -11.66
CA ASP A 144 -7.03 -3.18 -11.91
C ASP A 144 -8.08 -3.16 -13.02
N THR A 145 -8.63 -1.97 -13.34
CA THR A 145 -9.59 -1.77 -14.43
C THR A 145 -8.96 -1.43 -15.78
N GLY A 146 -7.64 -1.32 -15.87
CA GLY A 146 -6.91 -1.16 -17.14
C GLY A 146 -6.58 0.28 -17.53
N TYR A 147 -6.24 1.11 -16.56
CA TYR A 147 -5.77 2.48 -16.82
C TYR A 147 -4.36 2.68 -16.26
N ALA A 148 -3.48 3.32 -17.00
CA ALA A 148 -2.30 3.96 -16.46
C ALA A 148 -2.74 5.26 -15.76
N CYS A 149 -2.33 5.42 -14.52
CA CYS A 149 -2.71 6.55 -13.68
C CYS A 149 -1.47 7.22 -13.10
N CYS A 150 -1.54 8.53 -12.96
CA CYS A 150 -0.54 9.34 -12.26
C CYS A 150 -1.24 10.42 -11.46
N VAL A 151 -0.79 10.62 -10.21
CA VAL A 151 -1.27 11.71 -9.36
C VAL A 151 -0.11 12.50 -8.77
N ASP A 152 -0.35 13.78 -8.49
CA ASP A 152 0.51 14.57 -7.64
C ASP A 152 0.44 14.01 -6.21
N ALA A 153 1.57 13.63 -5.65
CA ALA A 153 1.60 12.98 -4.34
C ALA A 153 1.30 13.95 -3.18
N LYS A 154 1.48 15.25 -3.39
CA LYS A 154 1.24 16.28 -2.38
C LYS A 154 -0.24 16.65 -2.27
N SER A 155 -0.93 16.83 -3.41
CA SER A 155 -2.33 17.28 -3.46
C SER A 155 -3.33 16.12 -3.66
N GLY A 156 -2.88 14.98 -4.23
CA GLY A 156 -3.77 13.91 -4.66
C GLY A 156 -4.42 14.13 -6.02
N ASP A 157 -4.15 15.26 -6.69
CA ASP A 157 -4.77 15.60 -7.97
C ASP A 157 -4.34 14.60 -9.07
N MET A 158 -5.32 14.14 -9.85
CA MET A 158 -5.07 13.27 -11.00
C MET A 158 -4.39 14.06 -12.11
N LEU A 159 -3.14 13.71 -12.44
CA LEU A 159 -2.37 14.33 -13.53
C LEU A 159 -2.70 13.70 -14.89
N PHE A 160 -2.83 12.36 -14.92
CA PHE A 160 -3.38 11.66 -16.08
C PHE A 160 -4.05 10.35 -15.69
N ARG A 161 -4.96 9.88 -16.55
CA ARG A 161 -5.62 8.58 -16.48
C ARG A 161 -5.91 8.10 -17.91
N GLU A 162 -5.02 7.25 -18.43
CA GLU A 162 -5.02 6.80 -19.82
C GLU A 162 -5.41 5.33 -19.93
N ARG A 163 -6.24 4.99 -20.89
CA ARG A 163 -6.67 3.61 -21.11
C ARG A 163 -5.54 2.77 -21.71
N LEU A 164 -5.26 1.62 -21.07
CA LEU A 164 -4.35 0.61 -21.61
C LEU A 164 -5.15 -0.47 -22.33
N ASP A 165 -4.74 -0.88 -23.53
CA ASP A 165 -5.33 -2.01 -24.25
C ASP A 165 -4.80 -3.34 -23.69
N ALA A 166 -5.09 -3.58 -22.43
CA ALA A 166 -4.56 -4.68 -21.65
C ALA A 166 -5.44 -5.95 -21.65
N ARG A 167 -6.52 -5.95 -22.43
CA ARG A 167 -7.44 -7.08 -22.53
C ARG A 167 -7.21 -7.84 -23.82
N GLY A 168 -6.87 -9.14 -23.71
CA GLY A 168 -6.91 -10.07 -24.85
C GLY A 168 -8.35 -10.36 -25.28
N LYS A 169 -8.54 -10.83 -26.51
CA LYS A 169 -9.86 -11.25 -27.04
C LYS A 169 -10.46 -12.32 -26.11
N GLY A 170 -11.70 -12.10 -25.66
CA GLY A 170 -12.44 -13.04 -24.80
C GLY A 170 -12.00 -13.04 -23.32
N SER A 171 -11.04 -12.21 -22.91
CA SER A 171 -10.62 -12.11 -21.51
C SER A 171 -11.74 -11.51 -20.65
N ARG A 172 -11.97 -12.12 -19.47
CA ARG A 172 -12.90 -11.64 -18.46
C ARG A 172 -12.13 -11.23 -17.20
N GLY A 173 -12.63 -10.20 -16.49
CA GLY A 173 -12.06 -9.75 -15.22
C GLY A 173 -11.09 -8.59 -15.35
N LYS A 174 -10.27 -8.42 -14.34
CA LYS A 174 -9.37 -7.29 -14.17
C LYS A 174 -8.00 -7.57 -14.79
N PRO A 175 -7.48 -6.70 -15.69
CA PRO A 175 -6.23 -6.96 -16.40
C PRO A 175 -4.96 -6.85 -15.54
N PHE A 176 -4.96 -6.05 -14.48
CA PHE A 176 -3.78 -5.86 -13.63
C PHE A 176 -4.04 -6.31 -12.19
N TYR A 177 -3.11 -7.10 -11.66
CA TYR A 177 -3.00 -7.47 -10.25
C TYR A 177 -1.58 -7.24 -9.70
N ALA A 178 -0.56 -7.29 -10.55
CA ALA A 178 0.81 -7.00 -10.14
C ALA A 178 1.01 -5.51 -9.85
N GLY A 179 1.80 -5.19 -8.85
CA GLY A 179 2.33 -3.84 -8.63
C GLY A 179 3.18 -3.38 -9.82
N SER A 180 3.21 -2.08 -10.06
CA SER A 180 4.10 -1.48 -11.06
C SER A 180 5.54 -1.43 -10.56
N ILE A 181 6.51 -1.40 -11.48
CA ILE A 181 7.94 -1.32 -11.17
C ILE A 181 8.52 -0.09 -11.87
N LEU A 182 9.36 0.66 -11.16
CA LEU A 182 10.19 1.72 -11.74
C LEU A 182 11.55 1.15 -12.14
N ALA A 183 11.96 1.35 -13.40
CA ALA A 183 13.31 1.08 -13.87
C ALA A 183 13.79 2.25 -14.73
N GLY A 184 14.81 2.96 -14.27
CA GLY A 184 15.22 4.23 -14.86
C GLY A 184 14.10 5.27 -14.76
N ASP A 185 13.70 5.80 -15.91
CA ASP A 185 12.60 6.78 -16.06
C ASP A 185 11.30 6.14 -16.55
N LYS A 186 11.19 4.82 -16.49
CA LYS A 186 10.04 4.06 -17.02
C LYS A 186 9.30 3.30 -15.91
N ILE A 187 7.98 3.31 -16.03
CA ILE A 187 7.09 2.47 -15.25
C ILE A 187 6.71 1.25 -16.07
N TYR A 188 6.91 0.08 -15.49
CA TYR A 188 6.56 -1.23 -16.08
C TYR A 188 5.35 -1.79 -15.35
N ALA A 189 4.30 -2.12 -16.09
CA ALA A 189 3.08 -2.73 -15.58
C ALA A 189 2.77 -4.01 -16.34
N VAL A 190 2.79 -5.14 -15.65
CA VAL A 190 2.51 -6.46 -16.23
C VAL A 190 1.02 -6.76 -16.17
N SER A 191 0.39 -6.98 -17.31
CA SER A 191 -1.00 -7.40 -17.38
C SER A 191 -1.13 -8.92 -17.43
N ARG A 192 -2.30 -9.43 -17.06
CA ARG A 192 -2.60 -10.87 -17.10
C ARG A 192 -2.67 -11.44 -18.51
N TRP A 193 -3.00 -10.60 -19.50
CA TRP A 193 -3.27 -11.06 -20.86
C TRP A 193 -2.65 -10.22 -21.98
N GLY A 194 -2.38 -8.94 -21.73
CA GLY A 194 -1.89 -7.98 -22.74
C GLY A 194 -0.37 -7.76 -22.74
N GLY A 195 0.39 -8.56 -21.97
CA GLY A 195 1.83 -8.39 -21.85
C GLY A 195 2.23 -7.27 -20.88
N THR A 196 3.40 -6.68 -21.10
CA THR A 196 3.95 -5.61 -20.28
C THR A 196 3.74 -4.26 -20.94
N PHE A 197 3.15 -3.33 -20.22
CA PHE A 197 2.98 -1.94 -20.61
C PHE A 197 4.10 -1.10 -20.01
N VAL A 198 4.66 -0.20 -20.82
CA VAL A 198 5.76 0.68 -20.41
C VAL A 198 5.37 2.11 -20.71
N PHE A 199 5.48 3.00 -19.73
CA PHE A 199 5.22 4.42 -19.88
C PHE A 199 6.22 5.27 -19.08
N ASN A 200 6.33 6.55 -19.38
CA ASN A 200 7.26 7.45 -18.70
C ASN A 200 6.80 7.77 -17.27
N ALA A 201 7.77 7.88 -16.34
CA ALA A 201 7.57 8.37 -14.98
C ALA A 201 7.60 9.92 -14.91
#